data_860d31f2448d4e081864de4711db3e01
#
_entry.id   860d31f2448d4e081864de4711db3e01
#
_cell.length_a   1.000
_cell.length_b   1.000
_cell.length_c   1.000
_cell.angle_alpha   90.00
_cell.angle_beta   90.00
_cell.angle_gamma   90.00
#
_symmetry.space_group_name_H-M   'P 1'
#
loop_
_entity.id
_entity.type
_entity.pdbx_description
1 polymer ?
#
loop_
_entity_poly.entity_id
_entity_poly.type
_entity_poly.pdbx_seq_one_letter_code
_entity_poly.pdbx_strand_id
1 'polypeptide(L)'
;MADNAVERATPRAAGAIIPDARPSPGIPAFAVSAAGVILVALTMRQAVAGVPPILTDLGLDPTQASLMVGIPVLCFSLGALAGPALRARLGEEQAIFAVLVTLLSGLLLRAFWPSWALLPGTIMAGLSIAVLNVLLPSLVKRRFPNRIGVMMAAYTMAMATGASLGSGLTVAVMRAAGGSVTAALGVWAIPAIVAVAAWLPQVRVHSRRGTHAAQRRRIAVWRYPLAWHVLAFMGMQSLLYYGPLSWLPAIYRDRGIDAAQAGLLLMAYNGLGILGNLTAPIIAARLRDQRPAVAASLSLTMVGLLGVLLAPDSTSLVWVIIMGVAQGSSLSLALLLIVLRAPDPDTAAQLSGMAQSGGYLIAASGPLLMGLIHGVTDSWTLPLLF
;
A
#
# COMPACT_ATOMS: atom_id res chain seq x y z
N MET A 1 2.00 42.76 73.59
CA MET A 1 0.63 42.81 73.13
C MET A 1 0.64 43.34 71.71
N ALA A 2 0.61 42.53 70.79
CA ALA A 2 0.27 42.78 69.39
C ALA A 2 0.12 41.43 68.70
N ASP A 3 -1.11 41.13 68.40
CA ASP A 3 -1.56 39.93 67.77
C ASP A 3 -1.27 40.04 66.25
N ASN A 4 -0.46 39.13 65.68
CA ASN A 4 -0.17 39.09 64.26
C ASN A 4 -0.90 37.88 63.66
N ALA A 5 -2.09 38.13 63.16
CA ALA A 5 -2.82 37.21 62.33
C ALA A 5 -2.09 37.02 60.98
N VAL A 6 -1.45 35.86 60.77
CA VAL A 6 -0.93 35.42 59.48
C VAL A 6 -2.05 34.82 58.66
N GLU A 7 -2.52 35.61 57.71
CA GLU A 7 -3.49 35.23 56.72
C GLU A 7 -2.87 34.21 55.76
N ARG A 8 -3.27 32.94 55.87
CA ARG A 8 -2.82 31.86 54.96
C ARG A 8 -3.53 32.02 53.62
N ALA A 9 -2.79 32.55 52.65
CA ALA A 9 -3.20 32.49 51.23
C ALA A 9 -3.26 31.04 50.75
N THR A 10 -4.45 30.55 50.49
CA THR A 10 -4.69 29.30 49.76
C THR A 10 -4.24 29.47 48.31
N PRO A 11 -3.45 28.52 47.70
CA PRO A 11 -3.13 28.58 46.29
C PRO A 11 -4.42 28.34 45.48
N ARG A 12 -4.81 29.33 44.68
CA ARG A 12 -5.81 29.15 43.64
C ARG A 12 -5.39 27.99 42.77
N ALA A 13 -6.19 26.95 42.73
CA ALA A 13 -6.06 25.84 41.78
C ALA A 13 -5.96 26.40 40.35
N ALA A 14 -4.78 26.26 39.75
CA ALA A 14 -4.60 26.52 38.33
C ALA A 14 -5.59 25.61 37.58
N GLY A 15 -6.53 26.24 36.90
CA GLY A 15 -7.50 25.54 36.06
C GLY A 15 -6.73 24.66 35.06
N ALA A 16 -6.87 23.37 35.23
CA ALA A 16 -6.46 22.41 34.22
C ALA A 16 -7.18 22.78 32.93
N ILE A 17 -6.40 23.26 31.92
CA ILE A 17 -6.87 23.43 30.56
C ILE A 17 -7.18 22.03 30.08
N ILE A 18 -8.44 21.61 30.19
CA ILE A 18 -8.96 20.41 29.54
C ILE A 18 -8.71 20.65 28.04
N PRO A 19 -7.89 19.82 27.35
CA PRO A 19 -7.73 19.97 25.92
C PRO A 19 -9.12 19.87 25.29
N ASP A 20 -9.49 20.89 24.53
CA ASP A 20 -10.75 20.99 23.80
C ASP A 20 -10.98 19.68 23.05
N ALA A 21 -11.84 18.83 23.56
CA ALA A 21 -12.25 17.59 22.91
C ALA A 21 -12.98 18.00 21.64
N ARG A 22 -12.24 18.01 20.53
CA ARG A 22 -12.81 18.31 19.22
C ARG A 22 -14.01 17.39 19.03
N PRO A 23 -15.21 17.91 18.73
CA PRO A 23 -16.37 17.07 18.51
C PRO A 23 -16.03 16.06 17.41
N SER A 24 -16.29 14.80 17.70
CA SER A 24 -16.18 13.73 16.71
C SER A 24 -17.00 14.13 15.49
N PRO A 25 -16.46 14.00 14.25
CA PRO A 25 -17.24 14.31 13.06
C PRO A 25 -18.56 13.53 13.09
N GLY A 26 -19.67 14.21 12.80
CA GLY A 26 -20.98 13.55 12.76
C GLY A 26 -20.97 12.34 11.82
N ILE A 27 -21.82 11.35 12.06
CA ILE A 27 -21.90 10.10 11.29
C ILE A 27 -21.80 10.30 9.77
N PRO A 28 -22.46 11.31 9.14
CA PRO A 28 -22.33 11.56 7.70
C PRO A 28 -20.89 11.92 7.28
N ALA A 29 -20.22 12.78 8.04
CA ALA A 29 -18.85 13.21 7.73
C ALA A 29 -17.82 12.08 7.90
N PHE A 30 -18.04 11.20 8.88
CA PHE A 30 -17.25 10.00 9.08
C PHE A 30 -17.42 9.04 7.89
N ALA A 31 -18.66 8.73 7.51
CA ALA A 31 -18.96 7.81 6.41
C ALA A 31 -18.40 8.29 5.07
N VAL A 32 -18.55 9.59 4.75
CA VAL A 32 -17.98 10.18 3.53
C VAL A 32 -16.46 10.10 3.50
N SER A 33 -15.79 10.33 4.64
CA SER A 33 -14.34 10.23 4.71
C SER A 33 -13.85 8.79 4.60
N ALA A 34 -14.53 7.83 5.22
CA ALA A 34 -14.21 6.41 5.13
C ALA A 34 -14.41 5.87 3.71
N ALA A 35 -15.55 6.17 3.10
CA ALA A 35 -15.83 5.81 1.71
C ALA A 35 -14.79 6.40 0.74
N GLY A 36 -14.39 7.67 0.95
CA GLY A 36 -13.33 8.29 0.17
C GLY A 36 -12.00 7.56 0.26
N VAL A 37 -11.55 7.18 1.47
CA VAL A 37 -10.31 6.41 1.66
C VAL A 37 -10.39 5.05 0.97
N ILE A 38 -11.50 4.33 1.11
CA ILE A 38 -11.71 3.02 0.50
C ILE A 38 -11.72 3.12 -1.04
N LEU A 39 -12.43 4.11 -1.60
CA LEU A 39 -12.48 4.36 -3.03
C LEU A 39 -11.09 4.67 -3.61
N VAL A 40 -10.33 5.56 -2.97
CA VAL A 40 -8.96 5.87 -3.38
C VAL A 40 -8.08 4.61 -3.32
N ALA A 41 -8.16 3.83 -2.24
CA ALA A 41 -7.40 2.59 -2.08
C ALA A 41 -7.73 1.57 -3.18
N LEU A 42 -9.01 1.43 -3.54
CA LEU A 42 -9.45 0.55 -4.60
C LEU A 42 -8.82 0.92 -5.96
N THR A 43 -8.74 2.23 -6.26
CA THR A 43 -8.21 2.70 -7.55
C THR A 43 -6.70 2.55 -7.68
N MET A 44 -5.95 2.51 -6.58
CA MET A 44 -4.49 2.53 -6.60
C MET A 44 -3.88 1.30 -7.27
N ARG A 45 -4.35 0.10 -6.95
CA ARG A 45 -3.71 -1.14 -7.39
C ARG A 45 -4.22 -1.65 -8.74
N GLN A 46 -5.45 -1.40 -9.10
CA GLN A 46 -5.99 -1.80 -10.40
C GLN A 46 -5.26 -1.11 -11.57
N ALA A 47 -4.80 0.12 -11.35
CA ALA A 47 -4.05 0.88 -12.34
C ALA A 47 -2.77 0.18 -12.82
N VAL A 48 -2.11 -0.57 -11.94
CA VAL A 48 -0.88 -1.31 -12.23
C VAL A 48 -1.19 -2.77 -12.55
N ALA A 49 -2.06 -3.42 -11.79
CA ALA A 49 -2.38 -4.84 -11.92
C ALA A 49 -3.11 -5.20 -13.23
N GLY A 50 -3.72 -4.22 -13.91
CA GLY A 50 -4.40 -4.45 -15.18
C GLY A 50 -3.48 -4.50 -16.41
N VAL A 51 -2.21 -4.12 -16.29
CA VAL A 51 -1.27 -4.12 -17.43
C VAL A 51 -0.68 -5.50 -17.73
N PRO A 52 -0.17 -6.26 -16.75
CA PRO A 52 0.48 -7.55 -17.03
C PRO A 52 -0.35 -8.55 -17.83
N PRO A 53 -1.68 -8.67 -17.63
CA PRO A 53 -2.47 -9.65 -18.38
C PRO A 53 -2.57 -9.39 -19.88
N ILE A 54 -2.30 -8.17 -20.34
CA ILE A 54 -2.42 -7.77 -21.75
C ILE A 54 -1.07 -7.39 -22.40
N LEU A 55 0.05 -7.69 -21.74
CA LEU A 55 1.38 -7.30 -22.23
C LEU A 55 1.69 -7.83 -23.63
N THR A 56 1.28 -9.06 -23.92
CA THR A 56 1.44 -9.68 -25.26
C THR A 56 0.61 -8.98 -26.33
N ASP A 57 -0.57 -8.47 -25.95
CA ASP A 57 -1.49 -7.80 -26.87
C ASP A 57 -1.07 -6.34 -27.15
N LEU A 58 -0.14 -5.81 -26.35
CA LEU A 58 0.41 -4.46 -26.54
C LEU A 58 1.49 -4.37 -27.63
N GLY A 59 1.92 -5.48 -28.19
CA GLY A 59 2.96 -5.52 -29.22
C GLY A 59 4.34 -5.05 -28.72
N LEU A 60 4.60 -5.16 -27.43
CA LEU A 60 5.85 -4.75 -26.79
C LEU A 60 6.93 -5.83 -26.99
N ASP A 61 8.16 -5.40 -27.18
CA ASP A 61 9.29 -6.32 -27.10
C ASP A 61 9.50 -6.79 -25.62
N PRO A 62 10.25 -7.89 -25.39
CA PRO A 62 10.45 -8.44 -24.06
C PRO A 62 11.06 -7.44 -23.05
N THR A 63 11.92 -6.52 -23.51
CA THR A 63 12.54 -5.49 -22.68
C THR A 63 11.49 -4.46 -22.23
N GLN A 64 10.69 -3.98 -23.17
CA GLN A 64 9.59 -3.05 -22.89
C GLN A 64 8.56 -3.67 -21.95
N ALA A 65 8.19 -4.95 -22.16
CA ALA A 65 7.28 -5.68 -21.28
C ALA A 65 7.83 -5.78 -19.85
N SER A 66 9.11 -6.10 -19.71
CA SER A 66 9.80 -6.15 -18.40
C SER A 66 9.81 -4.78 -17.71
N LEU A 67 10.03 -3.70 -18.46
CA LEU A 67 9.97 -2.33 -17.94
C LEU A 67 8.56 -1.97 -17.46
N MET A 68 7.52 -2.38 -18.18
CA MET A 68 6.13 -2.11 -17.78
C MET A 68 5.77 -2.70 -16.43
N VAL A 69 6.34 -3.85 -16.08
CA VAL A 69 6.11 -4.53 -14.80
C VAL A 69 7.04 -3.99 -13.69
N GLY A 70 8.31 -3.70 -14.03
CA GLY A 70 9.32 -3.29 -13.05
C GLY A 70 9.25 -1.82 -12.64
N ILE A 71 8.98 -0.92 -13.58
CA ILE A 71 8.95 0.53 -13.33
C ILE A 71 7.97 0.95 -12.23
N PRO A 72 6.75 0.41 -12.10
CA PRO A 72 5.86 0.77 -11.00
C PRO A 72 6.48 0.56 -9.61
N VAL A 73 7.27 -0.50 -9.42
CA VAL A 73 7.93 -0.79 -8.12
C VAL A 73 9.00 0.25 -7.82
N LEU A 74 9.79 0.64 -8.82
CA LEU A 74 10.75 1.74 -8.70
C LEU A 74 10.05 3.08 -8.44
N CYS A 75 8.95 3.35 -9.13
CA CYS A 75 8.13 4.52 -8.88
C CYS A 75 7.59 4.56 -7.43
N PHE A 76 7.26 3.40 -6.85
CA PHE A 76 6.83 3.32 -5.45
C PHE A 76 7.93 3.77 -4.49
N SER A 77 9.18 3.40 -4.76
CA SER A 77 10.33 3.87 -3.97
C SER A 77 10.52 5.38 -4.09
N LEU A 78 10.62 5.90 -5.30
CA LEU A 78 10.92 7.31 -5.57
C LEU A 78 9.77 8.24 -5.17
N GLY A 79 8.54 7.88 -5.52
CA GLY A 79 7.35 8.70 -5.26
C GLY A 79 7.01 8.80 -3.77
N ALA A 80 7.36 7.78 -2.97
CA ALA A 80 7.13 7.80 -1.53
C ALA A 80 7.86 8.97 -0.83
N LEU A 81 9.01 9.38 -1.34
CA LEU A 81 9.76 10.54 -0.82
C LEU A 81 9.04 11.87 -1.05
N ALA A 82 8.23 11.98 -2.11
CA ALA A 82 7.49 13.18 -2.43
C ALA A 82 6.27 13.40 -1.50
N GLY A 83 5.73 12.34 -0.92
CA GLY A 83 4.50 12.39 -0.10
C GLY A 83 4.56 13.41 1.04
N PRO A 84 5.55 13.35 1.96
CA PRO A 84 5.67 14.31 3.06
C PRO A 84 5.87 15.75 2.59
N ALA A 85 6.64 15.97 1.51
CA ALA A 85 6.88 17.30 0.95
C ALA A 85 5.61 17.89 0.33
N LEU A 86 4.86 17.09 -0.42
CA LEU A 86 3.62 17.51 -1.04
C LEU A 86 2.55 17.84 0.02
N ARG A 87 2.44 17.00 1.06
CA ARG A 87 1.60 17.27 2.22
C ARG A 87 1.97 18.58 2.93
N ALA A 88 3.28 18.85 3.08
CA ALA A 88 3.76 20.05 3.73
C ALA A 88 3.40 21.32 2.94
N ARG A 89 3.40 21.26 1.60
CA ARG A 89 3.14 22.41 0.72
C ARG A 89 1.64 22.66 0.51
N LEU A 90 0.90 21.63 0.19
CA LEU A 90 -0.52 21.74 -0.23
C LEU A 90 -1.51 21.44 0.90
N GLY A 91 -1.08 20.78 1.97
CA GLY A 91 -2.01 20.13 2.90
C GLY A 91 -2.39 18.74 2.41
N GLU A 92 -3.00 17.94 3.28
CA GLU A 92 -3.21 16.52 3.02
C GLU A 92 -4.32 16.26 1.99
N GLU A 93 -5.46 16.96 2.11
CA GLU A 93 -6.60 16.79 1.22
C GLU A 93 -6.32 17.29 -0.20
N GLN A 94 -5.65 18.44 -0.32
CA GLN A 94 -5.28 18.99 -1.62
C GLN A 94 -4.18 18.16 -2.28
N ALA A 95 -3.23 17.64 -1.51
CA ALA A 95 -2.19 16.75 -2.02
C ALA A 95 -2.79 15.47 -2.58
N ILE A 96 -3.71 14.82 -1.84
CA ILE A 96 -4.41 13.61 -2.31
C ILE A 96 -5.20 13.93 -3.59
N PHE A 97 -5.92 15.05 -3.63
CA PHE A 97 -6.67 15.45 -4.81
C PHE A 97 -5.79 15.65 -6.05
N ALA A 98 -4.71 16.43 -5.90
CA ALA A 98 -3.76 16.67 -6.99
C ALA A 98 -3.16 15.36 -7.53
N VAL A 99 -2.80 14.46 -6.63
CA VAL A 99 -2.23 13.16 -6.98
C VAL A 99 -3.28 12.24 -7.64
N LEU A 100 -4.54 12.27 -7.20
CA LEU A 100 -5.63 11.54 -7.87
C LEU A 100 -5.88 12.05 -9.30
N VAL A 101 -5.82 13.37 -9.50
CA VAL A 101 -5.92 13.96 -10.85
C VAL A 101 -4.72 13.52 -11.70
N THR A 102 -3.51 13.50 -11.16
CA THR A 102 -2.32 13.00 -11.87
C THR A 102 -2.45 11.52 -12.21
N LEU A 103 -2.97 10.69 -11.28
CA LEU A 103 -3.26 9.28 -11.53
C LEU A 103 -4.24 9.12 -12.69
N LEU A 104 -5.38 9.82 -12.63
CA LEU A 104 -6.39 9.80 -13.68
C LEU A 104 -5.81 10.23 -15.04
N SER A 105 -5.04 11.32 -15.07
CA SER A 105 -4.37 11.78 -16.28
C SER A 105 -3.43 10.72 -16.86
N GLY A 106 -2.64 10.06 -16.03
CA GLY A 106 -1.77 8.97 -16.47
C GLY A 106 -2.54 7.77 -17.02
N LEU A 107 -3.68 7.42 -16.41
CA LEU A 107 -4.55 6.33 -16.89
C LEU A 107 -5.17 6.67 -18.25
N LEU A 108 -5.69 7.88 -18.45
CA LEU A 108 -6.26 8.34 -19.71
C LEU A 108 -5.18 8.44 -20.79
N LEU A 109 -4.03 9.01 -20.45
CA LEU A 109 -2.92 9.17 -21.38
C LEU A 109 -2.49 7.82 -21.98
N ARG A 110 -2.25 6.82 -21.15
CA ARG A 110 -1.84 5.49 -21.61
C ARG A 110 -2.93 4.71 -22.32
N ALA A 111 -4.22 4.98 -22.03
CA ALA A 111 -5.34 4.32 -22.68
C ALA A 111 -5.59 4.83 -24.09
N PHE A 112 -5.54 6.14 -24.29
CA PHE A 112 -5.89 6.77 -25.58
C PHE A 112 -4.70 6.89 -26.54
N TRP A 113 -3.46 6.88 -26.02
CA TRP A 113 -2.23 6.95 -26.84
C TRP A 113 -1.22 5.86 -26.44
N PRO A 114 -1.59 4.56 -26.52
CA PRO A 114 -0.75 3.48 -26.01
C PRO A 114 0.62 3.37 -26.72
N SER A 115 0.73 3.81 -27.96
CA SER A 115 1.96 3.70 -28.75
C SER A 115 3.16 4.45 -28.15
N TRP A 116 2.95 5.62 -27.55
CA TRP A 116 4.04 6.44 -26.96
C TRP A 116 3.81 6.79 -25.48
N ALA A 117 2.57 6.82 -25.06
CA ALA A 117 2.21 7.27 -23.71
C ALA A 117 2.05 6.14 -22.69
N LEU A 118 2.19 4.88 -23.11
CA LEU A 118 2.07 3.74 -22.21
C LEU A 118 3.06 3.83 -21.05
N LEU A 119 4.35 4.08 -21.35
CA LEU A 119 5.39 4.21 -20.34
C LEU A 119 5.24 5.50 -19.49
N PRO A 120 5.12 6.70 -20.06
CA PRO A 120 4.89 7.90 -19.26
C PRO A 120 3.64 7.83 -18.39
N GLY A 121 2.52 7.32 -18.92
CA GLY A 121 1.28 7.14 -18.17
C GLY A 121 1.42 6.14 -17.02
N THR A 122 2.20 5.07 -17.21
CA THR A 122 2.51 4.09 -16.17
C THR A 122 3.41 4.69 -15.09
N ILE A 123 4.39 5.50 -15.45
CA ILE A 123 5.23 6.25 -14.48
C ILE A 123 4.37 7.23 -13.67
N MET A 124 3.52 8.01 -14.32
CA MET A 124 2.60 8.93 -13.64
C MET A 124 1.70 8.18 -12.65
N ALA A 125 1.12 7.05 -13.06
CA ALA A 125 0.31 6.22 -12.20
C ALA A 125 1.12 5.66 -11.02
N GLY A 126 2.31 5.11 -11.26
CA GLY A 126 3.18 4.56 -10.23
C GLY A 126 3.61 5.58 -9.18
N LEU A 127 4.07 6.77 -9.61
CA LEU A 127 4.43 7.87 -8.71
C LEU A 127 3.22 8.35 -7.90
N SER A 128 2.05 8.47 -8.53
CA SER A 128 0.81 8.85 -7.85
C SER A 128 0.43 7.85 -6.76
N ILE A 129 0.47 6.56 -7.07
CA ILE A 129 0.19 5.48 -6.12
C ILE A 129 1.17 5.53 -4.94
N ALA A 130 2.46 5.78 -5.20
CA ALA A 130 3.47 5.90 -4.16
C ALA A 130 3.14 7.02 -3.16
N VAL A 131 2.77 8.18 -3.65
CA VAL A 131 2.37 9.33 -2.81
C VAL A 131 1.10 9.00 -2.01
N LEU A 132 0.10 8.40 -2.64
CA LEU A 132 -1.14 8.00 -1.95
C LEU A 132 -0.87 6.97 -0.85
N ASN A 133 0.02 5.99 -1.08
CA ASN A 133 0.45 5.02 -0.08
C ASN A 133 1.05 5.67 1.18
N VAL A 134 1.69 6.83 1.03
CA VAL A 134 2.26 7.61 2.15
C VAL A 134 1.18 8.45 2.84
N LEU A 135 0.30 9.08 2.08
CA LEU A 135 -0.65 10.06 2.61
C LEU A 135 -1.88 9.39 3.26
N LEU A 136 -2.40 8.29 2.71
CA LEU A 136 -3.62 7.66 3.22
C LEU A 136 -3.46 7.09 4.64
N PRO A 137 -2.38 6.40 5.03
CA PRO A 137 -2.17 5.99 6.41
C PRO A 137 -2.12 7.17 7.39
N SER A 138 -1.48 8.29 6.99
CA SER A 138 -1.43 9.50 7.84
C SER A 138 -2.81 10.13 8.00
N LEU A 139 -3.62 10.13 6.93
CA LEU A 139 -5.01 10.60 6.96
C LEU A 139 -5.88 9.71 7.86
N VAL A 140 -5.73 8.39 7.77
CA VAL A 140 -6.43 7.43 8.64
C VAL A 140 -6.10 7.73 10.10
N LYS A 141 -4.83 7.94 10.44
CA LYS A 141 -4.43 8.32 11.80
C LYS A 141 -5.12 9.60 12.28
N ARG A 142 -5.22 10.61 11.42
CA ARG A 142 -5.79 11.90 11.75
C ARG A 142 -7.30 11.87 11.91
N ARG A 143 -8.00 11.15 11.03
CA ARG A 143 -9.47 11.17 10.97
C ARG A 143 -10.14 10.06 11.75
N PHE A 144 -9.44 8.93 11.96
CA PHE A 144 -10.00 7.73 12.57
C PHE A 144 -9.17 7.21 13.76
N PRO A 145 -8.76 8.06 14.74
CA PRO A 145 -7.82 7.65 15.81
C PRO A 145 -8.34 6.48 16.64
N ASN A 146 -9.66 6.37 16.84
CA ASN A 146 -10.29 5.32 17.63
C ASN A 146 -10.61 4.04 16.82
N ARG A 147 -10.38 4.02 15.50
CA ARG A 147 -10.73 2.91 14.60
C ARG A 147 -9.61 2.59 13.61
N ILE A 148 -8.36 2.85 13.98
CA ILE A 148 -7.19 2.69 13.11
C ILE A 148 -7.13 1.28 12.51
N GLY A 149 -7.25 0.22 13.33
CA GLY A 149 -7.15 -1.17 12.86
C GLY A 149 -8.21 -1.51 11.81
N VAL A 150 -9.46 -1.13 12.04
CA VAL A 150 -10.57 -1.37 11.09
C VAL A 150 -10.36 -0.59 9.79
N MET A 151 -9.96 0.68 9.89
CA MET A 151 -9.73 1.51 8.71
C MET A 151 -8.52 1.05 7.90
N MET A 152 -7.45 0.59 8.55
CA MET A 152 -6.29 0.02 7.87
C MET A 152 -6.63 -1.32 7.21
N ALA A 153 -7.45 -2.16 7.85
CA ALA A 153 -7.97 -3.39 7.24
C ALA A 153 -8.82 -3.09 5.99
N ALA A 154 -9.76 -2.15 6.08
CA ALA A 154 -10.59 -1.74 4.95
C ALA A 154 -9.74 -1.15 3.80
N TYR A 155 -8.74 -0.34 4.13
CA TYR A 155 -7.79 0.24 3.18
C TYR A 155 -7.00 -0.84 2.43
N THR A 156 -6.37 -1.78 3.16
CA THR A 156 -5.54 -2.82 2.53
C THR A 156 -6.39 -3.85 1.78
N MET A 157 -7.58 -4.18 2.28
CA MET A 157 -8.55 -5.01 1.59
C MET A 157 -9.01 -4.36 0.27
N ALA A 158 -9.33 -3.07 0.27
CA ALA A 158 -9.72 -2.34 -0.93
C ALA A 158 -8.59 -2.33 -1.98
N MET A 159 -7.33 -2.15 -1.54
CA MET A 159 -6.17 -2.25 -2.42
C MET A 159 -6.05 -3.63 -3.06
N ALA A 160 -6.18 -4.71 -2.26
CA ALA A 160 -6.11 -6.08 -2.76
C ALA A 160 -7.26 -6.41 -3.72
N THR A 161 -8.47 -5.96 -3.39
CA THR A 161 -9.65 -6.08 -4.29
C THR A 161 -9.42 -5.34 -5.61
N GLY A 162 -8.89 -4.12 -5.56
CA GLY A 162 -8.54 -3.36 -6.76
C GLY A 162 -7.52 -4.09 -7.63
N ALA A 163 -6.47 -4.67 -7.03
CA ALA A 163 -5.49 -5.46 -7.75
C ALA A 163 -6.10 -6.71 -8.41
N SER A 164 -6.95 -7.44 -7.69
CA SER A 164 -7.64 -8.63 -8.20
C SER A 164 -8.58 -8.30 -9.36
N LEU A 165 -9.36 -7.22 -9.24
CA LEU A 165 -10.21 -6.73 -10.34
C LEU A 165 -9.36 -6.32 -11.55
N GLY A 166 -8.27 -5.59 -11.33
CA GLY A 166 -7.35 -5.18 -12.40
C GLY A 166 -6.79 -6.36 -13.16
N SER A 167 -6.24 -7.35 -12.47
CA SER A 167 -5.65 -8.53 -13.11
C SER A 167 -6.71 -9.46 -13.74
N GLY A 168 -7.87 -9.61 -13.11
CA GLY A 168 -8.88 -10.56 -13.56
C GLY A 168 -9.79 -10.05 -14.67
N LEU A 169 -10.16 -8.77 -14.68
CA LEU A 169 -11.17 -8.24 -15.60
C LEU A 169 -10.60 -7.59 -16.86
N THR A 170 -9.33 -7.17 -16.88
CA THR A 170 -8.76 -6.44 -18.03
C THR A 170 -8.88 -7.21 -19.34
N VAL A 171 -8.54 -8.50 -19.34
CA VAL A 171 -8.65 -9.35 -20.54
C VAL A 171 -10.11 -9.56 -20.94
N ALA A 172 -11.01 -9.75 -19.97
CA ALA A 172 -12.44 -9.91 -20.24
C ALA A 172 -13.02 -8.64 -20.90
N VAL A 173 -12.66 -7.46 -20.39
CA VAL A 173 -13.06 -6.18 -20.99
C VAL A 173 -12.49 -6.03 -22.41
N MET A 174 -11.20 -6.37 -22.60
CA MET A 174 -10.57 -6.31 -23.92
C MET A 174 -11.31 -7.18 -24.93
N ARG A 175 -11.62 -8.42 -24.57
CA ARG A 175 -12.36 -9.37 -25.44
C ARG A 175 -13.78 -8.87 -25.74
N ALA A 176 -14.51 -8.40 -24.72
CA ALA A 176 -15.86 -7.86 -24.88
C ALA A 176 -15.89 -6.61 -25.78
N ALA A 177 -14.79 -5.86 -25.81
CA ALA A 177 -14.62 -4.67 -26.67
C ALA A 177 -13.94 -4.98 -28.02
N GLY A 178 -14.02 -6.21 -28.52
CA GLY A 178 -13.47 -6.60 -29.82
C GLY A 178 -11.95 -6.54 -29.92
N GLY A 179 -11.22 -6.77 -28.82
CA GLY A 179 -9.76 -6.72 -28.78
C GLY A 179 -9.18 -5.31 -28.51
N SER A 180 -9.98 -4.34 -28.13
CA SER A 180 -9.55 -2.96 -27.93
C SER A 180 -8.67 -2.82 -26.67
N VAL A 181 -7.39 -2.52 -26.88
CA VAL A 181 -6.43 -2.15 -25.83
C VAL A 181 -6.87 -0.86 -25.11
N THR A 182 -7.39 0.11 -25.85
CA THR A 182 -7.92 1.36 -25.29
C THR A 182 -9.03 1.09 -24.28
N ALA A 183 -9.96 0.18 -24.58
CA ALA A 183 -11.02 -0.20 -23.64
C ALA A 183 -10.45 -0.92 -22.43
N ALA A 184 -9.51 -1.85 -22.63
CA ALA A 184 -8.86 -2.61 -21.57
C ALA A 184 -8.11 -1.74 -20.55
N LEU A 185 -7.41 -0.72 -21.02
CA LEU A 185 -6.69 0.22 -20.16
C LEU A 185 -7.60 1.34 -19.64
N GLY A 186 -8.54 1.79 -20.46
CA GLY A 186 -9.42 2.95 -20.18
C GLY A 186 -10.48 2.65 -19.13
N VAL A 187 -10.95 1.40 -19.00
CA VAL A 187 -11.95 1.02 -18.00
C VAL A 187 -11.51 1.39 -16.59
N TRP A 188 -10.21 1.34 -16.31
CA TRP A 188 -9.64 1.67 -15.00
C TRP A 188 -9.59 3.16 -14.69
N ALA A 189 -9.88 4.02 -15.67
CA ALA A 189 -10.12 5.44 -15.43
C ALA A 189 -11.47 5.68 -14.74
N ILE A 190 -12.48 4.80 -14.91
CA ILE A 190 -13.81 4.97 -14.34
C ILE A 190 -13.78 5.05 -12.81
N PRO A 191 -13.21 4.05 -12.07
CA PRO A 191 -13.07 4.17 -10.64
C PRO A 191 -12.23 5.37 -10.19
N ALA A 192 -11.23 5.76 -10.98
CA ALA A 192 -10.41 6.95 -10.67
C ALA A 192 -11.22 8.25 -10.81
N ILE A 193 -12.08 8.37 -11.82
CA ILE A 193 -13.02 9.49 -11.95
C ILE A 193 -13.95 9.55 -10.74
N VAL A 194 -14.52 8.41 -10.34
CA VAL A 194 -15.39 8.32 -9.16
C VAL A 194 -14.64 8.75 -7.91
N ALA A 195 -13.39 8.30 -7.73
CA ALA A 195 -12.56 8.68 -6.60
C ALA A 195 -12.25 10.18 -6.58
N VAL A 196 -11.90 10.78 -7.73
CA VAL A 196 -11.68 12.23 -7.86
C VAL A 196 -12.96 13.00 -7.49
N ALA A 197 -14.11 12.59 -8.03
CA ALA A 197 -15.40 13.24 -7.77
C ALA A 197 -15.79 13.12 -6.28
N ALA A 198 -15.64 11.95 -5.69
CA ALA A 198 -15.91 11.70 -4.27
C ALA A 198 -14.96 12.45 -3.34
N TRP A 199 -13.73 12.77 -3.80
CA TRP A 199 -12.76 13.53 -3.02
C TRP A 199 -12.96 15.05 -3.08
N LEU A 200 -13.58 15.57 -4.12
CA LEU A 200 -13.76 17.00 -4.36
C LEU A 200 -14.44 17.76 -3.20
N PRO A 201 -15.51 17.25 -2.54
CA PRO A 201 -16.10 17.91 -1.39
C PRO A 201 -15.13 18.05 -0.21
N GLN A 202 -14.22 17.09 -0.04
CA GLN A 202 -13.25 17.07 1.07
C GLN A 202 -12.22 18.20 0.95
N VAL A 203 -11.79 18.51 -0.28
CA VAL A 203 -10.90 19.64 -0.56
C VAL A 203 -11.59 20.97 -0.25
N ARG A 204 -12.85 21.15 -0.64
CA ARG A 204 -13.60 22.40 -0.46
C ARG A 204 -13.87 22.73 1.00
N VAL A 205 -14.18 21.72 1.81
CA VAL A 205 -14.49 21.89 3.26
C VAL A 205 -13.25 22.29 4.04
N HIS A 206 -12.07 21.72 3.71
CA HIS A 206 -10.86 21.93 4.48
C HIS A 206 -10.05 23.15 4.02
N SER A 207 -10.18 23.57 2.76
CA SER A 207 -9.62 24.83 2.27
C SER A 207 -10.13 26.07 3.04
N ARG A 208 -11.32 25.98 3.61
CA ARG A 208 -11.90 27.05 4.45
C ARG A 208 -11.38 27.10 5.88
N ARG A 209 -10.75 26.04 6.36
CA ARG A 209 -10.15 25.97 7.70
C ARG A 209 -8.69 26.33 7.65
N GLY A 210 -8.40 27.61 7.33
CA GLY A 210 -7.15 28.31 7.47
C GLY A 210 -5.85 27.48 7.48
N THR A 211 -4.97 27.82 6.60
CA THR A 211 -3.54 27.52 6.67
C THR A 211 -2.92 28.10 7.96
N HIS A 212 -3.25 27.52 9.11
CA HIS A 212 -2.31 27.60 10.21
C HIS A 212 -1.12 26.73 9.78
N ALA A 213 -0.20 27.37 9.07
CA ALA A 213 1.19 26.96 9.01
C ALA A 213 1.78 27.07 10.42
N ALA A 214 1.22 26.29 11.36
CA ALA A 214 1.94 25.97 12.58
C ALA A 214 3.28 25.41 12.08
N GLN A 215 4.35 26.00 12.56
CA GLN A 215 5.74 25.63 12.30
C GLN A 215 5.88 24.12 12.42
N ARG A 216 5.67 23.40 11.28
CA ARG A 216 5.62 21.95 11.24
C ARG A 216 7.02 21.47 11.56
N ARG A 217 7.19 20.98 12.77
CA ARG A 217 8.45 20.45 13.27
C ARG A 217 8.82 19.26 12.37
N ARG A 218 9.79 19.46 11.48
CA ARG A 218 10.36 18.36 10.71
C ARG A 218 11.13 17.48 11.68
N ILE A 219 10.50 16.40 12.11
CA ILE A 219 11.17 15.38 12.94
C ILE A 219 12.04 14.57 11.98
N ALA A 220 13.33 14.50 12.26
CA ALA A 220 14.23 13.67 11.48
C ALA A 220 14.00 12.18 11.85
N VAL A 221 12.96 11.56 11.28
CA VAL A 221 12.55 10.18 11.61
C VAL A 221 13.70 9.17 11.45
N TRP A 222 14.63 9.40 10.53
CA TRP A 222 15.81 8.56 10.31
C TRP A 222 16.79 8.51 11.50
N ARG A 223 16.67 9.41 12.48
CA ARG A 223 17.45 9.38 13.72
C ARG A 223 16.92 8.39 14.75
N TYR A 224 15.71 7.90 14.57
CA TYR A 224 15.08 6.99 15.53
C TYR A 224 15.27 5.54 15.08
N PRO A 225 15.86 4.65 15.92
CA PRO A 225 16.04 3.23 15.58
C PRO A 225 14.74 2.54 15.16
N LEU A 226 13.62 2.92 15.78
CA LEU A 226 12.30 2.39 15.45
C LEU A 226 11.94 2.58 13.97
N ALA A 227 12.30 3.71 13.36
CA ALA A 227 12.02 3.97 11.95
C ALA A 227 12.75 2.98 11.03
N TRP A 228 13.98 2.59 11.39
CA TRP A 228 14.75 1.60 10.65
C TRP A 228 14.17 0.18 10.80
N HIS A 229 13.65 -0.19 11.99
CA HIS A 229 12.94 -1.46 12.16
C HIS A 229 11.67 -1.53 11.31
N VAL A 230 10.90 -0.43 11.24
CA VAL A 230 9.71 -0.35 10.39
C VAL A 230 10.08 -0.42 8.91
N LEU A 231 11.15 0.26 8.48
CA LEU A 231 11.68 0.19 7.12
C LEU A 231 12.15 -1.23 6.79
N ALA A 232 12.93 -1.86 7.67
CA ALA A 232 13.41 -3.22 7.45
C ALA A 232 12.25 -4.22 7.32
N PHE A 233 11.26 -4.15 8.21
CA PHE A 233 10.07 -4.99 8.10
C PHE A 233 9.29 -4.73 6.81
N MET A 234 9.09 -3.46 6.43
CA MET A 234 8.44 -3.09 5.17
C MET A 234 9.21 -3.63 3.95
N GLY A 235 10.54 -3.54 3.99
CA GLY A 235 11.41 -4.01 2.91
C GLY A 235 11.42 -5.54 2.78
N MET A 236 11.64 -6.22 3.88
CA MET A 236 11.72 -7.69 3.89
C MET A 236 10.39 -8.35 3.51
N GLN A 237 9.26 -7.88 4.07
CA GLN A 237 7.95 -8.41 3.69
C GLN A 237 7.64 -8.13 2.21
N SER A 238 8.05 -6.97 1.68
CA SER A 238 7.84 -6.64 0.26
C SER A 238 8.75 -7.47 -0.65
N LEU A 239 9.99 -7.72 -0.26
CA LEU A 239 10.90 -8.63 -0.98
C LEU A 239 10.31 -10.04 -1.05
N LEU A 240 9.84 -10.56 0.09
CA LEU A 240 9.16 -11.85 0.20
C LEU A 240 7.83 -11.92 -0.57
N TYR A 241 7.24 -10.78 -0.91
CA TYR A 241 6.05 -10.70 -1.76
C TYR A 241 6.42 -10.69 -3.25
N TYR A 242 7.28 -9.75 -3.67
CA TYR A 242 7.56 -9.53 -5.09
C TYR A 242 8.44 -10.63 -5.71
N GLY A 243 9.30 -11.28 -4.93
CA GLY A 243 10.07 -12.44 -5.37
C GLY A 243 9.17 -13.58 -5.85
N PRO A 244 8.35 -14.19 -4.97
CA PRO A 244 7.42 -15.24 -5.36
C PRO A 244 6.37 -14.78 -6.39
N LEU A 245 5.87 -13.55 -6.27
CA LEU A 245 4.94 -13.00 -7.27
C LEU A 245 5.48 -13.11 -8.70
N SER A 246 6.78 -12.87 -8.87
CA SER A 246 7.42 -12.90 -10.19
C SER A 246 7.75 -14.31 -10.66
N TRP A 247 8.14 -15.19 -9.76
CA TRP A 247 8.75 -16.48 -10.15
C TRP A 247 7.90 -17.71 -9.80
N LEU A 248 6.85 -17.59 -8.99
CA LEU A 248 6.02 -18.73 -8.58
C LEU A 248 5.45 -19.53 -9.75
N PRO A 249 4.93 -18.91 -10.84
CA PRO A 249 4.49 -19.66 -12.00
C PRO A 249 5.63 -20.41 -12.69
N ALA A 250 6.83 -19.81 -12.79
CA ALA A 250 7.99 -20.47 -13.40
C ALA A 250 8.43 -21.66 -12.57
N ILE A 251 8.51 -21.52 -11.23
CA ILE A 251 8.87 -22.59 -10.31
C ILE A 251 7.97 -23.82 -10.50
N TYR A 252 6.68 -23.62 -10.62
CA TYR A 252 5.74 -24.73 -10.80
C TYR A 252 5.76 -25.31 -12.23
N ARG A 253 5.99 -24.48 -13.25
CA ARG A 253 6.14 -24.96 -14.63
C ARG A 253 7.38 -25.83 -14.80
N ASP A 254 8.51 -25.46 -14.18
CA ASP A 254 9.73 -26.26 -14.19
C ASP A 254 9.59 -27.61 -13.49
N ARG A 255 8.57 -27.73 -12.58
CA ARG A 255 8.16 -29.01 -11.98
C ARG A 255 7.15 -29.81 -12.82
N GLY A 256 6.80 -29.32 -14.02
CA GLY A 256 5.87 -29.99 -14.92
C GLY A 256 4.39 -29.67 -14.70
N ILE A 257 4.07 -28.66 -13.85
CA ILE A 257 2.68 -28.19 -13.66
C ILE A 257 2.28 -27.35 -14.88
N ASP A 258 1.08 -27.61 -15.39
CA ASP A 258 0.52 -26.85 -16.52
C ASP A 258 0.44 -25.35 -16.25
N ALA A 259 0.62 -24.54 -17.30
CA ALA A 259 0.63 -23.09 -17.21
C ALA A 259 -0.66 -22.50 -16.64
N ALA A 260 -1.82 -23.11 -16.96
CA ALA A 260 -3.11 -22.66 -16.42
C ALA A 260 -3.20 -22.93 -14.91
N GLN A 261 -2.76 -24.10 -14.46
CA GLN A 261 -2.70 -24.44 -13.04
C GLN A 261 -1.70 -23.56 -12.28
N ALA A 262 -0.52 -23.29 -12.83
CA ALA A 262 0.45 -22.37 -12.26
C ALA A 262 -0.12 -20.95 -12.12
N GLY A 263 -0.90 -20.50 -13.10
CA GLY A 263 -1.64 -19.23 -13.03
C GLY A 263 -2.72 -19.22 -11.95
N LEU A 264 -3.46 -20.32 -11.76
CA LEU A 264 -4.43 -20.47 -10.67
C LEU A 264 -3.78 -20.44 -9.29
N LEU A 265 -2.61 -21.04 -9.13
CA LEU A 265 -1.83 -20.97 -7.89
C LEU A 265 -1.41 -19.54 -7.58
N LEU A 266 -0.95 -18.78 -8.57
CA LEU A 266 -0.63 -17.36 -8.38
C LEU A 266 -1.87 -16.54 -8.04
N MET A 267 -3.01 -16.83 -8.65
CA MET A 267 -4.28 -16.19 -8.31
C MET A 267 -4.71 -16.50 -6.88
N ALA A 268 -4.54 -17.74 -6.41
CA ALA A 268 -4.81 -18.12 -5.04
C ALA A 268 -3.88 -17.40 -4.05
N TYR A 269 -2.58 -17.29 -4.37
CA TYR A 269 -1.61 -16.52 -3.60
C TYR A 269 -2.05 -15.06 -3.39
N ASN A 270 -2.43 -14.37 -4.45
CA ASN A 270 -2.86 -12.98 -4.36
C ASN A 270 -4.25 -12.81 -3.74
N GLY A 271 -5.21 -13.64 -4.17
CA GLY A 271 -6.61 -13.52 -3.78
C GLY A 271 -6.85 -13.81 -2.30
N LEU A 272 -6.21 -14.85 -1.76
CA LEU A 272 -6.38 -15.24 -0.36
C LEU A 272 -5.58 -14.35 0.61
N GLY A 273 -4.64 -13.55 0.13
CA GLY A 273 -4.04 -12.46 0.89
C GLY A 273 -5.06 -11.47 1.45
N ILE A 274 -6.25 -11.36 0.83
CA ILE A 274 -7.35 -10.53 1.33
C ILE A 274 -7.74 -10.90 2.77
N LEU A 275 -7.71 -12.19 3.12
CA LEU A 275 -8.02 -12.67 4.48
C LEU A 275 -7.02 -12.12 5.49
N GLY A 276 -5.73 -12.17 5.16
CA GLY A 276 -4.67 -11.59 5.99
C GLY A 276 -4.78 -10.06 6.10
N ASN A 277 -5.03 -9.39 4.99
CA ASN A 277 -5.23 -7.93 4.96
C ASN A 277 -6.39 -7.48 5.85
N LEU A 278 -7.46 -8.27 5.91
CA LEU A 278 -8.63 -7.94 6.73
C LEU A 278 -8.38 -8.22 8.22
N THR A 279 -7.85 -9.38 8.55
CA THR A 279 -7.81 -9.87 9.95
C THR A 279 -6.63 -9.32 10.74
N ALA A 280 -5.43 -9.30 10.14
CA ALA A 280 -4.21 -8.97 10.88
C ALA A 280 -4.20 -7.56 11.48
N PRO A 281 -4.58 -6.47 10.79
CA PRO A 281 -4.57 -5.14 11.40
C PRO A 281 -5.65 -4.96 12.48
N ILE A 282 -6.79 -5.66 12.37
CA ILE A 282 -7.85 -5.61 13.40
C ILE A 282 -7.35 -6.28 14.68
N ILE A 283 -6.74 -7.44 14.56
CA ILE A 283 -6.20 -8.18 15.71
C ILE A 283 -5.03 -7.41 16.32
N ALA A 284 -4.06 -7.01 15.52
CA ALA A 284 -2.85 -6.33 15.99
C ALA A 284 -3.14 -4.96 16.64
N ALA A 285 -4.14 -4.23 16.16
CA ALA A 285 -4.51 -2.95 16.77
C ALA A 285 -5.08 -3.08 18.19
N ARG A 286 -5.57 -4.27 18.57
CA ARG A 286 -6.09 -4.58 19.92
C ARG A 286 -4.99 -5.09 20.87
N LEU A 287 -3.84 -5.53 20.33
CA LEU A 287 -2.74 -6.02 21.13
C LEU A 287 -1.95 -4.86 21.74
N ARG A 288 -1.48 -5.02 22.97
CA ARG A 288 -0.54 -4.07 23.60
C ARG A 288 0.83 -4.09 22.92
N ASP A 289 1.27 -5.27 22.48
CA ASP A 289 2.50 -5.48 21.71
C ASP A 289 2.16 -6.15 20.36
N GLN A 290 2.65 -5.59 19.28
CA GLN A 290 2.43 -6.10 17.92
C GLN A 290 3.49 -7.11 17.49
N ARG A 291 4.56 -7.31 18.25
CA ARG A 291 5.64 -8.26 17.92
C ARG A 291 5.13 -9.68 17.67
N PRO A 292 4.21 -10.25 18.49
CA PRO A 292 3.68 -11.58 18.22
C PRO A 292 2.95 -11.68 16.87
N ALA A 293 2.20 -10.65 16.49
CA ALA A 293 1.50 -10.63 15.21
C ALA A 293 2.48 -10.57 14.02
N VAL A 294 3.54 -9.77 14.14
CA VAL A 294 4.63 -9.70 13.15
C VAL A 294 5.35 -11.04 13.06
N ALA A 295 5.75 -11.61 14.20
CA ALA A 295 6.42 -12.92 14.25
C ALA A 295 5.55 -14.01 13.61
N ALA A 296 4.26 -14.06 13.95
CA ALA A 296 3.33 -15.03 13.38
C ALA A 296 3.21 -14.90 11.85
N SER A 297 3.10 -13.67 11.32
CA SER A 297 3.02 -13.46 9.87
C SER A 297 4.30 -13.87 9.15
N LEU A 298 5.47 -13.58 9.70
CA LEU A 298 6.75 -13.98 9.13
C LEU A 298 6.95 -15.50 9.22
N SER A 299 6.65 -16.13 10.37
CA SER A 299 6.72 -17.58 10.52
C SER A 299 5.80 -18.29 9.53
N LEU A 300 4.58 -17.78 9.34
CA LEU A 300 3.64 -18.34 8.37
C LEU A 300 4.14 -18.20 6.93
N THR A 301 4.80 -17.09 6.60
CA THR A 301 5.47 -16.90 5.30
C THR A 301 6.58 -17.94 5.11
N MET A 302 7.43 -18.14 6.12
CA MET A 302 8.51 -19.14 6.08
C MET A 302 7.96 -20.55 5.91
N VAL A 303 6.92 -20.91 6.65
CA VAL A 303 6.24 -22.21 6.53
C VAL A 303 5.68 -22.40 5.12
N GLY A 304 5.05 -21.37 4.54
CA GLY A 304 4.54 -21.41 3.17
C GLY A 304 5.65 -21.59 2.13
N LEU A 305 6.76 -20.84 2.25
CA LEU A 305 7.92 -20.96 1.36
C LEU A 305 8.58 -22.35 1.46
N LEU A 306 8.79 -22.86 2.68
CA LEU A 306 9.33 -24.21 2.88
C LEU A 306 8.38 -25.27 2.32
N GLY A 307 7.07 -25.08 2.44
CA GLY A 307 6.08 -25.95 1.82
C GLY A 307 6.17 -25.94 0.29
N VAL A 308 6.29 -24.76 -0.32
CA VAL A 308 6.52 -24.64 -1.77
C VAL A 308 7.82 -25.31 -2.19
N LEU A 309 8.87 -25.26 -1.36
CA LEU A 309 10.17 -25.83 -1.69
C LEU A 309 10.21 -27.36 -1.54
N LEU A 310 9.64 -27.89 -0.44
CA LEU A 310 9.89 -29.27 0.02
C LEU A 310 8.71 -30.23 -0.17
N ALA A 311 7.48 -29.69 -0.25
CA ALA A 311 6.29 -30.53 -0.27
C ALA A 311 5.98 -31.05 -1.68
N PRO A 312 5.25 -32.18 -1.79
CA PRO A 312 4.75 -32.69 -3.07
C PRO A 312 3.84 -31.70 -3.80
N ASP A 313 3.91 -31.68 -5.13
CA ASP A 313 3.12 -30.77 -5.96
C ASP A 313 1.61 -30.95 -5.81
N SER A 314 1.13 -32.10 -5.39
CA SER A 314 -0.28 -32.35 -5.06
C SER A 314 -0.80 -31.48 -3.91
N THR A 315 0.09 -30.93 -3.07
CA THR A 315 -0.27 -30.05 -1.94
C THR A 315 0.05 -28.58 -2.19
N SER A 316 0.50 -28.21 -3.40
CA SER A 316 0.94 -26.85 -3.78
C SER A 316 -0.07 -25.77 -3.41
N LEU A 317 -1.36 -26.04 -3.62
CA LEU A 317 -2.44 -25.09 -3.31
C LEU A 317 -2.47 -24.72 -1.82
N VAL A 318 -2.23 -25.67 -0.92
CA VAL A 318 -2.22 -25.42 0.54
C VAL A 318 -1.11 -24.43 0.91
N TRP A 319 0.10 -24.66 0.41
CA TRP A 319 1.26 -23.84 0.73
C TRP A 319 1.18 -22.43 0.15
N VAL A 320 0.65 -22.33 -1.07
CA VAL A 320 0.39 -21.06 -1.74
C VAL A 320 -0.68 -20.25 -1.00
N ILE A 321 -1.73 -20.90 -0.47
CA ILE A 321 -2.76 -20.25 0.36
C ILE A 321 -2.13 -19.71 1.66
N ILE A 322 -1.36 -20.56 2.36
CA ILE A 322 -0.67 -20.15 3.60
C ILE A 322 0.20 -18.94 3.35
N MET A 323 0.99 -18.98 2.28
CA MET A 323 1.88 -17.89 1.88
C MET A 323 1.12 -16.61 1.54
N GLY A 324 -0.01 -16.75 0.80
CA GLY A 324 -0.87 -15.61 0.43
C GLY A 324 -1.46 -14.90 1.64
N VAL A 325 -2.06 -15.66 2.56
CA VAL A 325 -2.60 -15.11 3.82
C VAL A 325 -1.51 -14.45 4.67
N ALA A 326 -0.34 -15.07 4.76
CA ALA A 326 0.81 -14.53 5.48
C ALA A 326 1.29 -13.19 4.89
N GLN A 327 1.37 -13.11 3.56
CA GLN A 327 1.81 -11.90 2.86
C GLN A 327 0.80 -10.76 2.98
N GLY A 328 -0.50 -11.04 2.86
CA GLY A 328 -1.54 -10.04 3.14
C GLY A 328 -1.45 -9.53 4.58
N SER A 329 -1.24 -10.43 5.55
CA SER A 329 -1.02 -10.06 6.96
C SER A 329 0.20 -9.18 7.12
N SER A 330 1.33 -9.53 6.51
CA SER A 330 2.60 -8.81 6.63
C SER A 330 2.51 -7.40 6.07
N LEU A 331 1.91 -7.22 4.88
CA LEU A 331 1.72 -5.89 4.28
C LEU A 331 0.84 -5.01 5.16
N SER A 332 -0.31 -5.53 5.58
CA SER A 332 -1.25 -4.76 6.39
C SER A 332 -0.69 -4.41 7.78
N LEU A 333 0.11 -5.29 8.38
CA LEU A 333 0.84 -5.02 9.62
C LEU A 333 1.92 -3.97 9.41
N ALA A 334 2.68 -4.00 8.32
CA ALA A 334 3.70 -2.99 8.03
C ALA A 334 3.08 -1.58 7.95
N LEU A 335 1.97 -1.45 7.24
CA LEU A 335 1.23 -0.18 7.12
C LEU A 335 0.58 0.23 8.45
N LEU A 336 0.04 -0.71 9.21
CA LEU A 336 -0.52 -0.45 10.54
C LEU A 336 0.56 0.06 11.52
N LEU A 337 1.74 -0.56 11.54
CA LEU A 337 2.85 -0.16 12.41
C LEU A 337 3.30 1.27 12.13
N ILE A 338 3.33 1.72 10.88
CA ILE A 338 3.61 3.12 10.52
C ILE A 338 2.64 4.05 11.25
N VAL A 339 1.36 3.70 11.24
CA VAL A 339 0.30 4.52 11.85
C VAL A 339 0.36 4.47 13.38
N LEU A 340 0.54 3.29 13.97
CA LEU A 340 0.54 3.12 15.42
C LEU A 340 1.80 3.68 16.08
N ARG A 341 2.96 3.60 15.44
CA ARG A 341 4.25 3.99 16.03
C ARG A 341 4.59 5.47 15.85
N ALA A 342 3.89 6.17 14.95
CA ALA A 342 4.05 7.61 14.82
C ALA A 342 3.20 8.34 15.87
N PRO A 343 3.72 9.37 16.58
CA PRO A 343 2.96 10.13 17.58
C PRO A 343 1.83 10.97 16.95
N ASP A 344 2.07 11.50 15.78
CA ASP A 344 1.17 12.42 15.07
C ASP A 344 1.11 12.12 13.57
N PRO A 345 0.13 12.68 12.82
CA PRO A 345 -0.02 12.42 11.39
C PRO A 345 1.14 12.92 10.52
N ASP A 346 1.85 13.98 10.93
CA ASP A 346 3.00 14.49 10.18
C ASP A 346 4.17 13.50 10.27
N THR A 347 4.44 13.02 11.48
CA THR A 347 5.43 11.95 11.72
C THR A 347 5.03 10.64 11.01
N ALA A 348 3.73 10.29 10.97
CA ALA A 348 3.25 9.13 10.24
C ALA A 348 3.54 9.23 8.74
N ALA A 349 3.34 10.40 8.13
CA ALA A 349 3.67 10.62 6.73
C ALA A 349 5.18 10.52 6.45
N GLN A 350 6.02 11.09 7.33
CA GLN A 350 7.48 11.01 7.20
C GLN A 350 7.99 9.57 7.37
N LEU A 351 7.48 8.86 8.38
CA LEU A 351 7.82 7.45 8.62
C LEU A 351 7.36 6.56 7.46
N SER A 352 6.16 6.82 6.92
CA SER A 352 5.62 6.13 5.75
C SER A 352 6.49 6.36 4.52
N GLY A 353 6.88 7.62 4.27
CA GLY A 353 7.79 7.98 3.18
C GLY A 353 9.12 7.25 3.27
N MET A 354 9.77 7.28 4.45
CA MET A 354 11.04 6.59 4.68
C MET A 354 10.91 5.07 4.54
N ALA A 355 9.94 4.47 5.22
CA ALA A 355 9.76 3.01 5.26
C ALA A 355 9.39 2.45 3.88
N GLN A 356 8.52 3.13 3.14
CA GLN A 356 8.11 2.66 1.81
C GLN A 356 9.17 2.94 0.75
N SER A 357 9.85 4.10 0.79
CA SER A 357 10.91 4.37 -0.16
C SER A 357 12.05 3.36 -0.03
N GLY A 358 12.63 3.22 1.16
CA GLY A 358 13.69 2.25 1.41
C GLY A 358 13.21 0.80 1.27
N GLY A 359 11.99 0.52 1.74
CA GLY A 359 11.39 -0.80 1.66
C GLY A 359 11.16 -1.28 0.23
N TYR A 360 10.60 -0.46 -0.64
CA TYR A 360 10.42 -0.85 -2.05
C TYR A 360 11.74 -0.90 -2.85
N LEU A 361 12.76 -0.15 -2.42
CA LEU A 361 14.10 -0.30 -3.00
C LEU A 361 14.68 -1.68 -2.67
N ILE A 362 14.54 -2.14 -1.42
CA ILE A 362 14.91 -3.51 -1.02
C ILE A 362 14.05 -4.52 -1.80
N ALA A 363 12.74 -4.30 -1.89
CA ALA A 363 11.82 -5.20 -2.58
C ALA A 363 12.15 -5.40 -4.07
N ALA A 364 12.61 -4.35 -4.73
CA ALA A 364 12.99 -4.42 -6.14
C ALA A 364 14.18 -5.38 -6.40
N SER A 365 15.02 -5.63 -5.39
CA SER A 365 16.11 -6.60 -5.51
C SER A 365 15.63 -8.06 -5.53
N GLY A 366 14.45 -8.36 -4.94
CA GLY A 366 13.94 -9.73 -4.79
C GLY A 366 13.82 -10.49 -6.13
N PRO A 367 13.00 -10.02 -7.07
CA PRO A 367 12.86 -10.65 -8.37
C PRO A 367 14.19 -10.77 -9.14
N LEU A 368 15.04 -9.75 -9.05
CA LEU A 368 16.35 -9.74 -9.72
C LEU A 368 17.29 -10.79 -9.14
N LEU A 369 17.44 -10.84 -7.82
CA LEU A 369 18.33 -11.77 -7.15
C LEU A 369 17.85 -13.22 -7.32
N MET A 370 16.55 -13.47 -7.19
CA MET A 370 15.99 -14.80 -7.45
C MET A 370 16.29 -15.28 -8.86
N GLY A 371 16.10 -14.41 -9.87
CA GLY A 371 16.40 -14.74 -11.26
C GLY A 371 17.88 -14.97 -11.54
N LEU A 372 18.76 -14.13 -10.98
CA LEU A 372 20.21 -14.27 -11.10
C LEU A 372 20.72 -15.57 -10.45
N ILE A 373 20.26 -15.86 -9.21
CA ILE A 373 20.64 -17.09 -8.51
C ILE A 373 20.17 -18.32 -9.29
N HIS A 374 18.93 -18.30 -9.79
CA HIS A 374 18.39 -19.38 -10.61
C HIS A 374 19.22 -19.57 -11.90
N GLY A 375 19.55 -18.48 -12.61
CA GLY A 375 20.34 -18.52 -13.84
C GLY A 375 21.77 -19.06 -13.68
N VAL A 376 22.35 -18.96 -12.46
CA VAL A 376 23.67 -19.50 -12.14
C VAL A 376 23.60 -20.95 -11.62
N THR A 377 22.51 -21.29 -10.88
CA THR A 377 22.40 -22.56 -10.17
C THR A 377 21.53 -23.59 -10.87
N ASP A 378 20.79 -23.17 -11.88
CA ASP A 378 19.76 -23.95 -12.59
C ASP A 378 18.79 -24.68 -11.65
N SER A 379 18.51 -24.02 -10.48
CA SER A 379 17.71 -24.57 -9.40
C SER A 379 16.93 -23.47 -8.68
N TRP A 380 15.70 -23.80 -8.22
CA TRP A 380 14.88 -22.90 -7.41
C TRP A 380 15.14 -23.00 -5.91
N THR A 381 15.97 -23.96 -5.47
CA THR A 381 16.26 -24.17 -4.05
C THR A 381 16.92 -22.95 -3.42
N LEU A 382 18.04 -22.49 -3.98
CA LEU A 382 18.73 -21.31 -3.46
C LEU A 382 17.91 -20.00 -3.56
N PRO A 383 17.25 -19.71 -4.70
CA PRO A 383 16.35 -18.54 -4.79
C PRO A 383 15.25 -18.51 -3.75
N LEU A 384 14.68 -19.66 -3.36
CA LEU A 384 13.62 -19.74 -2.35
C LEU A 384 14.15 -19.70 -0.91
N LEU A 385 15.42 -20.02 -0.69
CA LEU A 385 16.07 -19.92 0.62
C LEU A 385 16.67 -18.53 0.90
N PHE A 386 16.86 -17.72 -0.15
CA PHE A 386 17.31 -16.33 -0.06
C PHE A 386 16.20 -15.42 0.49
#